data_7107c5051aa1b4dc8f27317d9263ec73
#
_entry.id   7107c5051aa1b4dc8f27317d9263ec73
#
_cell.length_a   1.000
_cell.length_b   1.000
_cell.length_c   1.000
_cell.angle_alpha   90.00
_cell.angle_beta   90.00
_cell.angle_gamma   90.00
#
_symmetry.space_group_name_H-M   'P 1'
#
loop_
_entity.id
_entity.type
_entity.pdbx_description
1 polymer ?
#
loop_
_entity_poly.entity_id
_entity_poly.type
_entity_poly.pdbx_seq_one_letter_code
_entity_poly.pdbx_strand_id
1 'polypeptide(L)'
;MKKQFTIQELMDNTVETGSGCREWIKARTAYGYAQKWDGEKVSYVHRIVCQIISGPVEGLDVMHLCDNPPCINPEHLRWGTRKENVANMIIKGRAKHKPSRGENHGMAKLTQTQVRELRKERASGALLRELADKYQITVAGTHHIVAGKTWKEV
;
A
#
# COMPACT_ATOMS: atom_id res chain seq x y z
N MET A 1 -11.92 17.10 26.06
CA MET A 1 -12.41 15.73 26.38
C MET A 1 -12.86 15.06 25.10
N LYS A 2 -12.38 13.87 24.82
CA LYS A 2 -12.74 13.08 23.65
C LYS A 2 -14.24 12.73 23.68
N LYS A 3 -14.93 13.01 22.60
CA LYS A 3 -16.38 12.78 22.48
C LYS A 3 -16.65 11.29 22.23
N GLN A 4 -17.53 10.70 23.00
CA GLN A 4 -18.03 9.35 22.74
C GLN A 4 -19.19 9.45 21.74
N PHE A 5 -19.19 8.62 20.72
CA PHE A 5 -20.24 8.52 19.72
C PHE A 5 -20.97 7.19 19.88
N THR A 6 -22.26 7.19 19.57
CA THR A 6 -23.02 5.94 19.40
C THR A 6 -23.06 5.55 17.92
N ILE A 7 -23.29 4.27 17.65
CA ILE A 7 -23.47 3.78 16.27
C ILE A 7 -24.66 4.50 15.62
N GLN A 8 -25.76 4.67 16.35
CA GLN A 8 -26.97 5.33 15.83
C GLN A 8 -26.69 6.76 15.39
N GLU A 9 -26.01 7.57 16.20
CA GLU A 9 -25.64 8.94 15.83
C GLU A 9 -24.80 9.02 14.55
N LEU A 10 -23.96 7.99 14.29
CA LEU A 10 -23.17 7.93 13.08
C LEU A 10 -24.04 7.50 11.90
N MET A 11 -24.89 6.49 12.06
CA MET A 11 -25.79 5.98 11.02
C MET A 11 -26.82 7.02 10.54
N ASP A 12 -27.33 7.88 11.44
CA ASP A 12 -28.25 8.97 11.11
C ASP A 12 -27.66 9.99 10.12
N ASN A 13 -26.34 9.97 9.94
CA ASN A 13 -25.62 10.82 8.99
C ASN A 13 -25.14 10.04 7.74
N THR A 14 -25.87 9.02 7.34
CA THR A 14 -25.57 8.22 6.15
C THR A 14 -26.77 8.12 5.21
N VAL A 15 -26.46 7.80 3.96
CA VAL A 15 -27.42 7.37 2.96
C VAL A 15 -27.10 5.93 2.58
N GLU A 16 -28.13 5.09 2.50
CA GLU A 16 -27.98 3.71 2.02
C GLU A 16 -27.92 3.69 0.49
N THR A 17 -27.00 2.91 -0.05
CA THR A 17 -26.87 2.69 -1.50
C THR A 17 -27.34 1.30 -1.89
N GLY A 18 -27.65 1.08 -3.15
CA GLY A 18 -28.09 -0.24 -3.67
C GLY A 18 -27.06 -1.37 -3.48
N SER A 19 -25.81 -1.06 -3.12
CA SER A 19 -24.76 -2.04 -2.76
C SER A 19 -24.72 -2.36 -1.25
N GLY A 20 -25.68 -1.89 -0.46
CA GLY A 20 -25.70 -2.06 0.99
C GLY A 20 -24.69 -1.17 1.75
N CYS A 21 -24.01 -0.26 1.06
CA CYS A 21 -23.14 0.70 1.74
C CYS A 21 -23.96 1.75 2.48
N ARG A 22 -23.48 2.14 3.66
CA ARG A 22 -23.94 3.30 4.44
C ARG A 22 -22.94 4.44 4.21
N GLU A 23 -23.20 5.29 3.21
CA GLU A 23 -22.31 6.38 2.85
C GLU A 23 -22.48 7.61 3.72
N TRP A 24 -21.38 8.04 4.33
CA TRP A 24 -21.33 9.25 5.13
C TRP A 24 -21.59 10.51 4.29
N ILE A 25 -22.58 11.33 4.73
CA ILE A 25 -23.03 12.54 4.00
C ILE A 25 -22.40 13.85 4.49
N LYS A 26 -21.58 13.81 5.55
CA LYS A 26 -20.88 14.98 6.10
C LYS A 26 -19.45 15.09 5.55
N ALA A 27 -18.58 15.75 6.29
CA ALA A 27 -17.20 16.02 5.87
C ALA A 27 -16.43 14.74 5.47
N ARG A 28 -15.70 14.82 4.34
CA ARG A 28 -14.86 13.76 3.79
C ARG A 28 -13.47 14.30 3.47
N THR A 29 -12.46 13.46 3.46
CA THR A 29 -11.14 13.79 2.94
C THR A 29 -11.16 13.93 1.42
N ALA A 30 -10.08 14.46 0.83
CA ALA A 30 -9.88 14.49 -0.63
C ALA A 30 -9.92 13.08 -1.27
N TYR A 31 -9.66 12.03 -0.51
CA TYR A 31 -9.73 10.63 -0.94
C TYR A 31 -11.11 9.98 -0.67
N GLY A 32 -12.11 10.76 -0.25
CA GLY A 32 -13.48 10.31 -0.01
C GLY A 32 -13.75 9.69 1.36
N TYR A 33 -12.76 9.53 2.22
CA TYR A 33 -12.97 8.94 3.54
C TYR A 33 -13.79 9.85 4.45
N ALA A 34 -14.79 9.25 5.12
CA ALA A 34 -15.61 9.90 6.13
C ALA A 34 -14.75 10.40 7.30
N GLN A 35 -14.92 11.67 7.68
CA GLN A 35 -14.20 12.26 8.81
C GLN A 35 -15.15 13.05 9.73
N LYS A 36 -14.80 13.11 11.02
CA LYS A 36 -15.55 13.83 12.05
C LYS A 36 -14.61 14.32 13.14
N TRP A 37 -14.90 15.50 13.68
CA TRP A 37 -14.22 16.02 14.86
C TRP A 37 -14.66 15.22 16.11
N ASP A 38 -13.70 14.66 16.85
CA ASP A 38 -13.96 13.81 18.02
C ASP A 38 -13.81 14.53 19.37
N GLY A 39 -13.69 15.87 19.34
CA GLY A 39 -13.47 16.70 20.51
C GLY A 39 -12.00 17.07 20.73
N GLU A 40 -11.06 16.34 20.14
CA GLU A 40 -9.63 16.55 20.26
C GLU A 40 -8.95 16.66 18.89
N LYS A 41 -9.41 15.88 17.92
CA LYS A 41 -8.85 15.84 16.56
C LYS A 41 -9.89 15.42 15.53
N VAL A 42 -9.54 15.57 14.27
CA VAL A 42 -10.32 14.98 13.17
C VAL A 42 -9.98 13.50 13.05
N SER A 43 -10.98 12.67 13.22
CA SER A 43 -10.87 11.22 13.18
C SER A 43 -11.67 10.62 12.02
N TYR A 44 -11.20 9.50 11.49
CA TYR A 44 -11.92 8.74 10.46
C TYR A 44 -13.12 8.01 11.06
N VAL A 45 -14.31 8.23 10.49
CA VAL A 45 -15.57 7.68 11.03
C VAL A 45 -15.58 6.14 10.99
N HIS A 46 -15.09 5.52 9.91
CA HIS A 46 -14.99 4.05 9.82
C HIS A 46 -14.13 3.45 10.95
N ARG A 47 -13.07 4.16 11.41
CA ARG A 47 -12.27 3.72 12.58
C ARG A 47 -13.06 3.85 13.87
N ILE A 48 -13.84 4.94 14.04
CA ILE A 48 -14.70 5.13 15.20
C ILE A 48 -15.74 4.00 15.27
N VAL A 49 -16.37 3.65 14.13
CA VAL A 49 -17.34 2.55 14.04
C VAL A 49 -16.72 1.22 14.48
N CYS A 50 -15.55 0.85 13.94
CA CYS A 50 -14.86 -0.37 14.34
C CYS A 50 -14.48 -0.37 15.83
N GLN A 51 -14.05 0.77 16.38
CA GLN A 51 -13.74 0.89 17.80
C GLN A 51 -14.95 0.71 18.70
N ILE A 52 -16.12 1.19 18.30
CA ILE A 52 -17.36 1.01 19.06
C ILE A 52 -17.78 -0.45 19.09
N ILE A 53 -17.63 -1.17 17.96
CA ILE A 53 -18.13 -2.55 17.81
C ILE A 53 -17.20 -3.57 18.45
N SER A 54 -15.91 -3.45 18.22
CA SER A 54 -14.91 -4.48 18.59
C SER A 54 -13.79 -3.98 19.51
N GLY A 55 -13.93 -2.75 20.00
CA GLY A 55 -12.88 -2.10 20.79
C GLY A 55 -11.71 -1.59 19.94
N PRO A 56 -10.83 -0.79 20.55
CA PRO A 56 -9.61 -0.33 19.90
C PRO A 56 -8.62 -1.48 19.72
N VAL A 57 -8.02 -1.59 18.54
CA VAL A 57 -6.98 -2.57 18.23
C VAL A 57 -5.73 -1.83 17.78
N GLU A 58 -4.63 -1.97 18.52
CA GLU A 58 -3.36 -1.35 18.19
C GLU A 58 -2.67 -2.05 17.00
N GLY A 59 -1.97 -1.27 16.20
CA GLY A 59 -1.19 -1.80 15.08
C GLY A 59 -2.00 -2.31 13.89
N LEU A 60 -3.33 -2.23 13.94
CA LEU A 60 -4.19 -2.63 12.83
C LEU A 60 -4.78 -1.43 12.08
N ASP A 61 -5.00 -1.62 10.78
CA ASP A 61 -5.76 -0.73 9.93
C ASP A 61 -7.23 -1.19 9.85
N VAL A 62 -8.16 -0.25 9.64
CA VAL A 62 -9.52 -0.61 9.25
C VAL A 62 -9.59 -0.71 7.73
N MET A 63 -10.08 -1.84 7.23
CA MET A 63 -10.22 -2.15 5.82
C MET A 63 -11.68 -2.10 5.40
N HIS A 64 -11.96 -1.47 4.24
CA HIS A 64 -13.26 -1.57 3.59
C HIS A 64 -13.31 -2.84 2.72
N LEU A 65 -14.25 -3.72 3.01
CA LEU A 65 -14.51 -4.91 2.19
C LEU A 65 -15.19 -4.52 0.86
N CYS A 66 -16.01 -3.47 0.89
CA CYS A 66 -16.75 -2.91 -0.25
C CYS A 66 -15.93 -1.95 -1.13
N ASP A 67 -14.68 -1.63 -0.76
CA ASP A 67 -13.80 -0.67 -1.46
C ASP A 67 -14.38 0.76 -1.61
N ASN A 68 -15.39 1.11 -0.84
CA ASN A 68 -16.06 2.40 -0.89
C ASN A 68 -15.61 3.27 0.31
N PRO A 69 -14.73 4.29 0.11
CA PRO A 69 -14.15 5.06 1.21
C PRO A 69 -15.15 5.79 2.14
N PRO A 70 -16.28 6.34 1.66
CA PRO A 70 -17.27 6.99 2.51
C PRO A 70 -18.16 6.00 3.28
N CYS A 71 -18.09 4.70 2.97
CA CYS A 71 -18.91 3.70 3.64
C CYS A 71 -18.50 3.54 5.10
N ILE A 72 -19.51 3.56 5.99
CA ILE A 72 -19.33 3.29 7.43
C ILE A 72 -20.19 2.11 7.91
N ASN A 73 -20.76 1.31 6.98
CA ASN A 73 -21.49 0.11 7.33
C ASN A 73 -20.59 -0.86 8.11
N PRO A 74 -20.95 -1.25 9.34
CA PRO A 74 -20.18 -2.19 10.16
C PRO A 74 -19.82 -3.50 9.45
N GLU A 75 -20.74 -4.06 8.68
CA GLU A 75 -20.56 -5.32 7.95
C GLU A 75 -19.54 -5.22 6.81
N HIS A 76 -19.28 -4.00 6.36
CA HIS A 76 -18.30 -3.70 5.31
C HIS A 76 -16.92 -3.30 5.85
N LEU A 77 -16.71 -3.32 7.17
CA LEU A 77 -15.49 -2.90 7.83
C LEU A 77 -14.88 -4.04 8.64
N ARG A 78 -13.56 -4.16 8.59
CA ARG A 78 -12.84 -5.06 9.48
C ARG A 78 -11.47 -4.53 9.85
N TRP A 79 -10.97 -4.92 10.99
CA TRP A 79 -9.56 -4.77 11.33
C TRP A 79 -8.70 -5.70 10.48
N GLY A 80 -7.54 -5.23 10.06
CA GLY A 80 -6.57 -6.03 9.34
C GLY A 80 -5.17 -5.44 9.46
N THR A 81 -4.18 -6.26 9.27
CA THR A 81 -2.78 -5.82 9.25
C THR A 81 -2.48 -4.98 8.01
N ARG A 82 -1.43 -4.17 8.10
CA ARG A 82 -0.94 -3.41 6.93
C ARG A 82 -0.63 -4.33 5.75
N LYS A 83 -0.09 -5.53 6.02
CA LYS A 83 0.22 -6.55 5.01
C LYS A 83 -1.04 -7.04 4.29
N GLU A 84 -2.11 -7.35 5.04
CA GLU A 84 -3.40 -7.78 4.48
C GLU A 84 -4.04 -6.67 3.66
N ASN A 85 -3.99 -5.42 4.14
CA ASN A 85 -4.53 -4.28 3.42
C ASN A 85 -3.84 -4.08 2.06
N VAL A 86 -2.50 -4.16 2.03
CA VAL A 86 -1.73 -4.07 0.77
C VAL A 86 -2.01 -5.27 -0.14
N ALA A 87 -2.06 -6.49 0.40
CA ALA A 87 -2.40 -7.68 -0.38
C ALA A 87 -3.79 -7.56 -1.01
N ASN A 88 -4.79 -7.12 -0.26
CA ASN A 88 -6.15 -6.87 -0.75
C ASN A 88 -6.16 -5.83 -1.89
N MET A 89 -5.40 -4.74 -1.73
CA MET A 89 -5.25 -3.71 -2.76
C MET A 89 -4.67 -4.27 -4.07
N ILE A 90 -3.67 -5.16 -3.97
CA ILE A 90 -3.01 -5.81 -5.12
C ILE A 90 -3.96 -6.79 -5.80
N ILE A 91 -4.60 -7.69 -5.04
CA ILE A 91 -5.54 -8.69 -5.55
C ILE A 91 -6.70 -8.03 -6.31
N LYS A 92 -7.21 -6.92 -5.78
CA LYS A 92 -8.30 -6.16 -6.39
C LYS A 92 -7.85 -5.21 -7.51
N GLY A 93 -6.58 -5.25 -7.93
CA GLY A 93 -6.04 -4.42 -9.01
C GLY A 93 -6.02 -2.91 -8.71
N ARG A 94 -6.17 -2.51 -7.44
CA ARG A 94 -6.21 -1.09 -7.03
C ARG A 94 -4.83 -0.45 -6.82
N ALA A 95 -3.76 -1.23 -6.90
CA ALA A 95 -2.40 -0.74 -6.82
C ALA A 95 -2.10 0.13 -8.05
N LYS A 96 -2.12 1.45 -7.88
CA LYS A 96 -1.90 2.43 -8.96
C LYS A 96 -0.46 2.44 -9.48
N HIS A 97 0.49 1.95 -8.71
CA HIS A 97 1.90 1.92 -9.09
C HIS A 97 2.40 0.47 -9.14
N LYS A 98 2.78 0.03 -10.33
CA LYS A 98 3.68 -1.12 -10.44
C LYS A 98 5.01 -0.68 -9.80
N PRO A 99 5.61 -1.50 -8.92
CA PRO A 99 6.93 -1.15 -8.39
C PRO A 99 7.88 -0.94 -9.56
N SER A 100 8.50 0.24 -9.61
CA SER A 100 9.55 0.53 -10.60
C SER A 100 10.67 -0.50 -10.44
N ARG A 101 10.98 -1.23 -11.50
CA ARG A 101 12.01 -2.28 -11.51
C ARG A 101 13.00 -2.02 -12.63
N GLY A 102 14.19 -2.63 -12.51
CA GLY A 102 15.23 -2.49 -13.51
C GLY A 102 15.63 -1.02 -13.68
N GLU A 103 15.85 -0.60 -14.92
CA GLU A 103 16.27 0.76 -15.26
C GLU A 103 15.25 1.86 -14.89
N ASN A 104 13.97 1.50 -14.75
CA ASN A 104 12.92 2.44 -14.35
C ASN A 104 12.89 2.69 -12.83
N HIS A 105 13.71 2.01 -12.04
CA HIS A 105 13.84 2.28 -10.62
C HIS A 105 14.64 3.56 -10.41
N GLY A 106 14.13 4.53 -9.63
CA GLY A 106 14.78 5.84 -9.45
C GLY A 106 16.22 5.82 -8.94
N MET A 107 16.69 4.70 -8.38
CA MET A 107 18.09 4.49 -7.95
C MET A 107 18.81 3.47 -8.84
N ALA A 108 18.29 3.16 -10.01
CA ALA A 108 18.98 2.26 -10.94
C ALA A 108 20.26 2.91 -11.46
N LYS A 109 21.38 2.20 -11.33
CA LYS A 109 22.69 2.64 -11.84
C LYS A 109 22.99 2.07 -13.22
N LEU A 110 22.26 1.06 -13.65
CA LEU A 110 22.46 0.35 -14.91
C LEU A 110 21.20 0.35 -15.76
N THR A 111 21.39 0.28 -17.06
CA THR A 111 20.33 -0.01 -18.03
C THR A 111 20.21 -1.52 -18.27
N GLN A 112 19.12 -1.98 -18.89
CA GLN A 112 18.97 -3.38 -19.29
C GLN A 112 20.08 -3.84 -20.23
N THR A 113 20.50 -2.98 -21.17
CA THR A 113 21.60 -3.25 -22.09
C THR A 113 22.90 -3.50 -21.34
N GLN A 114 23.25 -2.62 -20.40
CA GLN A 114 24.45 -2.79 -19.58
C GLN A 114 24.43 -4.06 -18.73
N VAL A 115 23.26 -4.46 -18.23
CA VAL A 115 23.11 -5.72 -17.48
C VAL A 115 23.36 -6.94 -18.38
N ARG A 116 22.86 -6.93 -19.63
CA ARG A 116 23.13 -8.00 -20.59
C ARG A 116 24.61 -8.09 -20.96
N GLU A 117 25.25 -6.95 -21.18
CA GLU A 117 26.69 -6.88 -21.47
C GLU A 117 27.49 -7.39 -20.28
N LEU A 118 27.20 -6.96 -19.06
CA LEU A 118 27.85 -7.41 -17.83
C LEU A 118 27.77 -8.96 -17.70
N ARG A 119 26.61 -9.53 -17.94
CA ARG A 119 26.43 -10.99 -17.91
C ARG A 119 27.23 -11.71 -18.99
N LYS A 120 27.25 -11.16 -20.19
CA LYS A 120 28.05 -11.70 -21.32
C LYS A 120 29.55 -11.65 -21.01
N GLU A 121 30.05 -10.51 -20.52
CA GLU A 121 31.47 -10.38 -20.14
C GLU A 121 31.84 -11.35 -19.01
N ARG A 122 30.94 -11.52 -18.02
CA ARG A 122 31.16 -12.52 -16.96
C ARG A 122 31.24 -13.95 -17.52
N ALA A 123 30.37 -14.30 -18.46
CA ALA A 123 30.41 -15.61 -19.14
C ALA A 123 31.70 -15.83 -19.96
N SER A 124 32.30 -14.75 -20.45
CA SER A 124 33.59 -14.77 -21.13
C SER A 124 34.80 -14.79 -20.18
N GLY A 125 34.59 -14.87 -18.85
CA GLY A 125 35.67 -15.05 -17.88
C GLY A 125 36.06 -13.81 -17.07
N ALA A 126 35.48 -12.62 -17.33
CA ALA A 126 35.79 -11.40 -16.60
C ALA A 126 35.55 -11.58 -15.10
N LEU A 127 36.43 -11.01 -14.26
CA LEU A 127 36.27 -11.10 -12.79
C LEU A 127 35.18 -10.18 -12.29
N LEU A 128 34.49 -10.61 -11.22
CA LEU A 128 33.41 -9.78 -10.59
C LEU A 128 33.90 -8.40 -10.15
N ARG A 129 35.16 -8.30 -9.73
CA ARG A 129 35.77 -7.04 -9.30
C ARG A 129 35.98 -6.09 -10.49
N GLU A 130 36.50 -6.59 -11.61
CA GLU A 130 36.70 -5.81 -12.84
C GLU A 130 35.36 -5.27 -13.38
N LEU A 131 34.33 -6.11 -13.37
CA LEU A 131 32.99 -5.71 -13.79
C LEU A 131 32.38 -4.68 -12.83
N ALA A 132 32.58 -4.84 -11.51
CA ALA A 132 32.15 -3.89 -10.52
C ALA A 132 32.76 -2.50 -10.76
N ASP A 133 34.07 -2.45 -11.00
CA ASP A 133 34.80 -1.21 -11.28
C ASP A 133 34.36 -0.58 -12.61
N LYS A 134 34.26 -1.39 -13.69
CA LYS A 134 33.82 -0.94 -15.02
C LYS A 134 32.43 -0.32 -15.00
N TYR A 135 31.47 -0.97 -14.32
CA TYR A 135 30.07 -0.52 -14.26
C TYR A 135 29.74 0.38 -13.05
N GLN A 136 30.74 0.75 -12.25
CA GLN A 136 30.63 1.60 -11.07
C GLN A 136 29.55 1.15 -10.07
N ILE A 137 29.52 -0.16 -9.80
CA ILE A 137 28.65 -0.80 -8.83
C ILE A 137 29.48 -1.61 -7.84
N THR A 138 28.87 -2.09 -6.76
CA THR A 138 29.58 -2.92 -5.78
C THR A 138 29.79 -4.35 -6.30
N VAL A 139 30.86 -5.02 -5.84
CA VAL A 139 31.12 -6.44 -6.17
C VAL A 139 29.92 -7.32 -5.76
N ALA A 140 29.29 -7.04 -4.60
CA ALA A 140 28.08 -7.73 -4.18
C ALA A 140 26.90 -7.50 -5.14
N GLY A 141 26.72 -6.27 -5.61
CA GLY A 141 25.73 -5.92 -6.63
C GLY A 141 25.97 -6.66 -7.94
N THR A 142 27.22 -6.69 -8.42
CA THR A 142 27.64 -7.46 -9.62
C THR A 142 27.30 -8.94 -9.45
N HIS A 143 27.64 -9.55 -8.31
CA HIS A 143 27.29 -10.94 -8.01
C HIS A 143 25.78 -11.20 -8.07
N HIS A 144 24.96 -10.30 -7.48
CA HIS A 144 23.50 -10.45 -7.50
C HIS A 144 22.92 -10.35 -8.93
N ILE A 145 23.49 -9.49 -9.78
CA ILE A 145 23.10 -9.36 -11.19
C ILE A 145 23.44 -10.63 -11.96
N VAL A 146 24.67 -11.13 -11.81
CA VAL A 146 25.14 -12.36 -12.47
C VAL A 146 24.33 -13.57 -12.01
N ALA A 147 24.04 -13.68 -10.71
CA ALA A 147 23.28 -14.78 -10.13
C ALA A 147 21.75 -14.68 -10.40
N GLY A 148 21.28 -13.68 -11.14
CA GLY A 148 19.86 -13.48 -11.43
C GLY A 148 19.00 -13.16 -10.20
N LYS A 149 19.63 -12.80 -9.06
CA LYS A 149 18.89 -12.37 -7.86
C LYS A 149 18.23 -11.01 -8.03
N THR A 150 18.85 -10.14 -8.80
CA THR A 150 18.32 -8.87 -9.29
C THR A 150 18.24 -8.88 -10.80
N TRP A 151 17.47 -7.97 -11.39
CA TRP A 151 17.26 -7.88 -12.84
C TRP A 151 16.76 -9.21 -13.45
N LYS A 152 15.76 -9.82 -12.81
CA LYS A 152 15.25 -11.16 -13.17
C LYS A 152 14.61 -11.25 -14.55
N GLU A 153 14.21 -10.11 -15.11
CA GLU A 153 13.49 -10.00 -16.39
C GLU A 153 14.41 -9.61 -17.57
N VAL A 154 15.74 -9.63 -17.35
CA VAL A 154 16.76 -9.22 -18.34
C VAL A 154 17.68 -10.37 -18.67
#